data_88b9f3dd20991e272f08244a611947b2
#
_entry.id   88b9f3dd20991e272f08244a611947b2
#
_cell.length_a   1.000
_cell.length_b   1.000
_cell.length_c   1.000
_cell.angle_alpha   90.00
_cell.angle_beta   90.00
_cell.angle_gamma   90.00
#
_symmetry.space_group_name_H-M   'P 1'
#
loop_
_entity.id
_entity.type
_entity.pdbx_description
1 polymer ?
#
loop_
_entity_poly.entity_id
_entity_poly.type
_entity_poly.pdbx_seq_one_letter_code
_entity_poly.pdbx_strand_id
1 'polypeptide(L)'
;MVRRALTLAVALAATITLATGCGSGDAPETGAQAPSVLPSLSTEPSSSPSVTASPSVTPTTPPPTTAPAKPQKLKIGSKGAAVLALQQRLTELGYWNGKADGKFGGSTQQAVLAIQKAAGIGRDGTVGPKTQKALDDGVRPKAKSKAGSGYLVEINLKKQLLMFVKDGAVVATLNTSTGSNQHYEYEGQTYLADTPTGHFKVGRQIDGMRHGPLGDLYRPKYFNGGIAVHGSPSIPGYPASHGCARVSNAAINWIWSTGKMPLKTKVWVYRS
;
A
#
# COMPACT_ATOMS: atom_id res chain seq x y z
N MET A 1 50.05 -38.20 1.81
CA MET A 1 51.02 -37.31 1.10
C MET A 1 50.58 -35.88 1.29
N VAL A 2 51.44 -35.13 1.90
CA VAL A 2 51.33 -33.71 2.28
C VAL A 2 51.61 -32.81 1.07
N ARG A 3 50.91 -31.67 0.95
CA ARG A 3 51.38 -30.41 0.33
C ARG A 3 50.20 -29.51 -0.01
N ARG A 4 50.11 -28.28 0.21
CA ARG A 4 50.79 -27.14 0.91
C ARG A 4 49.92 -25.94 0.60
N ALA A 5 49.71 -25.12 1.59
CA ALA A 5 49.04 -23.82 1.51
C ALA A 5 49.84 -22.84 0.59
N LEU A 6 49.10 -21.98 -0.05
CA LEU A 6 49.66 -20.75 -0.62
C LEU A 6 48.73 -19.56 -0.30
N THR A 7 49.13 -18.80 0.70
CA THR A 7 48.60 -17.49 1.04
C THR A 7 49.23 -16.45 0.12
N LEU A 8 48.42 -15.63 -0.53
CA LEU A 8 48.85 -14.39 -1.17
C LEU A 8 48.08 -13.22 -0.55
N ALA A 9 48.79 -12.45 0.28
CA ALA A 9 48.35 -11.15 0.76
C ALA A 9 48.82 -10.09 -0.23
N VAL A 10 47.91 -9.26 -0.70
CA VAL A 10 48.25 -8.00 -1.42
C VAL A 10 47.59 -6.85 -0.62
N ALA A 11 48.49 -6.10 -0.01
CA ALA A 11 48.18 -4.81 0.60
C ALA A 11 48.30 -3.74 -0.48
N LEU A 12 47.33 -2.86 -0.64
CA LEU A 12 47.49 -1.63 -1.40
C LEU A 12 47.01 -0.44 -0.57
N ALA A 13 47.93 0.47 -0.32
CA ALA A 13 47.79 1.68 0.42
C ALA A 13 46.97 2.73 -0.35
N ALA A 14 46.07 3.41 0.32
CA ALA A 14 45.29 4.53 -0.16
C ALA A 14 45.94 5.84 0.29
N THR A 15 46.29 6.70 -0.62
CA THR A 15 46.71 8.08 -0.36
C THR A 15 45.51 9.02 -0.31
N ILE A 16 45.46 9.77 0.81
CA ILE A 16 44.51 10.84 1.07
C ILE A 16 45.05 12.13 0.47
N THR A 17 44.29 12.82 -0.36
CA THR A 17 44.53 14.22 -0.70
C THR A 17 43.41 15.08 -0.15
N LEU A 18 43.76 15.94 0.83
CA LEU A 18 42.97 17.08 1.28
C LEU A 18 43.10 18.20 0.25
N ALA A 19 41.98 18.80 -0.11
CA ALA A 19 41.93 20.12 -0.73
C ALA A 19 41.01 21.01 0.08
N THR A 20 41.61 21.95 0.77
CA THR A 20 41.01 23.11 1.42
C THR A 20 40.75 24.18 0.37
N GLY A 21 39.55 24.74 0.37
CA GLY A 21 39.19 25.91 -0.42
C GLY A 21 38.20 26.78 0.35
N CYS A 22 38.74 27.82 1.02
CA CYS A 22 37.97 28.92 1.59
C CYS A 22 37.54 29.88 0.47
N GLY A 23 36.29 30.36 0.56
CA GLY A 23 35.77 31.42 -0.29
C GLY A 23 34.62 32.15 0.43
N SER A 24 34.99 33.23 1.09
CA SER A 24 34.07 34.21 1.72
C SER A 24 33.41 35.08 0.66
N GLY A 25 32.20 35.53 0.89
CA GLY A 25 31.50 36.51 0.04
C GLY A 25 30.11 36.83 0.59
N ASP A 26 30.10 37.75 1.43
CA ASP A 26 29.23 38.91 1.76
C ASP A 26 27.76 38.91 1.30
N ALA A 27 26.93 39.15 2.32
CA ALA A 27 25.57 39.67 2.19
C ALA A 27 25.60 41.18 1.90
N PRO A 28 24.50 41.77 1.40
CA PRO A 28 23.95 42.86 2.20
C PRO A 28 22.44 42.74 2.44
N GLU A 29 22.09 43.09 3.67
CA GLU A 29 20.78 43.55 4.12
C GLU A 29 20.41 44.88 3.44
N THR A 30 19.11 45.04 3.20
CA THR A 30 18.30 46.29 3.33
C THR A 30 16.88 45.82 3.05
N GLY A 31 15.88 45.99 3.88
CA GLY A 31 15.54 47.09 4.75
C GLY A 31 14.22 47.67 4.32
N ALA A 32 13.26 47.71 5.25
CA ALA A 32 12.13 48.65 5.36
C ALA A 32 10.83 48.30 4.57
N GLN A 33 9.81 48.07 5.26
CA GLN A 33 8.76 48.93 5.88
C GLN A 33 7.37 48.61 5.30
N ALA A 34 6.49 48.24 6.22
CA ALA A 34 5.04 48.36 6.08
C ALA A 34 4.59 49.84 6.11
N PRO A 35 3.41 50.18 5.64
CA PRO A 35 2.55 50.94 6.51
C PRO A 35 1.16 50.33 6.72
N SER A 36 0.81 50.32 8.00
CA SER A 36 -0.54 50.33 8.53
C SER A 36 -1.28 51.60 8.12
N VAL A 37 -2.52 51.47 7.71
CA VAL A 37 -3.55 52.52 7.89
C VAL A 37 -4.94 51.91 8.04
N LEU A 38 -5.49 52.02 9.21
CA LEU A 38 -6.89 52.31 9.53
C LEU A 38 -6.95 53.86 9.72
N PRO A 39 -8.03 54.58 9.50
CA PRO A 39 -9.35 54.37 10.07
C PRO A 39 -10.53 54.88 9.20
N SER A 40 -11.77 54.60 9.51
CA SER A 40 -12.70 55.58 10.08
C SER A 40 -14.14 55.09 10.00
N LEU A 41 -14.78 55.16 11.12
CA LEU A 41 -16.24 55.19 11.30
C LEU A 41 -16.88 56.40 10.58
N SER A 42 -18.08 56.18 10.03
CA SER A 42 -19.12 57.22 9.98
C SER A 42 -20.51 56.62 9.86
N THR A 43 -21.21 56.63 10.94
CA THR A 43 -22.57 57.14 11.26
C THR A 43 -23.72 56.87 10.27
N GLU A 44 -24.72 56.16 10.84
CA GLU A 44 -26.14 56.14 10.45
C GLU A 44 -26.76 57.54 10.29
N PRO A 45 -27.92 57.69 9.57
CA PRO A 45 -29.15 57.52 10.32
C PRO A 45 -30.34 56.82 9.60
N SER A 46 -31.02 56.04 10.39
CA SER A 46 -32.48 55.91 10.59
C SER A 46 -33.46 56.43 9.51
N SER A 47 -34.28 55.52 9.01
CA SER A 47 -35.72 55.73 8.82
C SER A 47 -36.46 54.41 8.56
N SER A 48 -37.31 54.04 9.47
CA SER A 48 -38.52 53.17 9.34
C SER A 48 -39.72 54.11 9.17
N PRO A 49 -40.92 53.69 8.75
CA PRO A 49 -41.48 52.37 8.48
C PRO A 49 -42.36 52.32 7.19
N SER A 50 -42.74 51.18 6.68
CA SER A 50 -44.13 50.95 6.20
C SER A 50 -44.44 49.48 5.86
N VAL A 51 -45.33 48.93 6.65
CA VAL A 51 -46.51 48.12 6.41
C VAL A 51 -46.52 47.00 5.33
N THR A 52 -46.69 45.78 5.86
CA THR A 52 -47.71 44.79 5.50
C THR A 52 -47.87 44.38 4.04
N ALA A 53 -47.29 43.21 3.74
CA ALA A 53 -47.92 42.27 2.86
C ALA A 53 -47.67 40.87 3.39
N SER A 54 -48.78 40.19 3.80
CA SER A 54 -48.85 38.78 4.17
C SER A 54 -48.41 37.92 3.00
N PRO A 55 -47.41 37.05 3.11
CA PRO A 55 -47.15 36.10 2.02
C PRO A 55 -48.13 34.94 2.11
N SER A 56 -48.90 34.80 1.01
CA SER A 56 -49.70 33.61 0.68
C SER A 56 -48.80 32.38 0.73
N VAL A 57 -49.08 31.50 1.68
CA VAL A 57 -48.43 30.18 1.78
C VAL A 57 -48.85 29.29 0.61
N THR A 58 -48.03 29.23 -0.39
CA THR A 58 -48.15 28.19 -1.43
C THR A 58 -47.80 26.86 -0.79
N PRO A 59 -48.59 25.81 -0.91
CA PRO A 59 -48.24 24.49 -0.35
C PRO A 59 -47.01 23.95 -1.07
N THR A 60 -45.88 23.88 -0.39
CA THR A 60 -44.64 23.25 -0.85
C THR A 60 -44.89 21.75 -0.92
N THR A 61 -45.02 21.21 -2.10
CA THR A 61 -45.05 19.78 -2.37
C THR A 61 -43.73 19.18 -1.77
N PRO A 62 -43.80 18.15 -0.91
CA PRO A 62 -42.59 17.53 -0.41
C PRO A 62 -41.77 16.97 -1.58
N PRO A 63 -40.41 17.08 -1.52
CA PRO A 63 -39.58 16.53 -2.56
C PRO A 63 -39.84 15.01 -2.71
N PRO A 64 -39.79 14.47 -3.92
CA PRO A 64 -40.06 13.05 -4.14
C PRO A 64 -39.08 12.22 -3.33
N THR A 65 -39.61 11.38 -2.46
CA THR A 65 -38.85 10.37 -1.70
C THR A 65 -38.22 9.44 -2.75
N THR A 66 -36.96 9.64 -3.05
CA THR A 66 -36.20 8.72 -3.90
C THR A 66 -36.17 7.36 -3.23
N ALA A 67 -36.82 6.37 -3.85
CA ALA A 67 -36.73 4.98 -3.42
C ALA A 67 -35.25 4.58 -3.22
N PRO A 68 -34.93 3.72 -2.23
CA PRO A 68 -33.55 3.29 -1.99
C PRO A 68 -32.99 2.70 -3.27
N ALA A 69 -31.97 3.35 -3.84
CA ALA A 69 -31.29 2.86 -5.04
C ALA A 69 -30.76 1.44 -4.74
N LYS A 70 -31.06 0.48 -5.62
CA LYS A 70 -30.51 -0.88 -5.51
C LYS A 70 -28.98 -0.78 -5.29
N PRO A 71 -28.41 -1.57 -4.37
CA PRO A 71 -26.98 -1.53 -4.09
C PRO A 71 -26.17 -1.68 -5.38
N GLN A 72 -25.55 -0.59 -5.81
CA GLN A 72 -24.77 -0.57 -7.04
C GLN A 72 -23.46 -1.30 -6.79
N LYS A 73 -23.16 -2.33 -7.58
CA LYS A 73 -21.87 -3.03 -7.50
C LYS A 73 -20.74 -2.06 -7.87
N LEU A 74 -19.77 -1.86 -6.98
CA LEU A 74 -18.58 -1.07 -7.28
C LEU A 74 -17.48 -1.98 -7.82
N LYS A 75 -16.88 -1.60 -8.94
CA LYS A 75 -15.83 -2.35 -9.66
C LYS A 75 -14.90 -1.38 -10.39
N ILE A 76 -13.85 -1.90 -11.01
CA ILE A 76 -12.95 -1.10 -11.86
C ILE A 76 -13.75 -0.21 -12.79
N GLY A 77 -13.40 1.07 -12.84
CA GLY A 77 -14.05 2.11 -13.63
C GLY A 77 -15.17 2.86 -12.88
N SER A 78 -15.72 2.34 -11.76
CA SER A 78 -16.66 3.09 -10.91
C SER A 78 -15.99 4.36 -10.35
N LYS A 79 -16.77 5.43 -10.18
CA LYS A 79 -16.30 6.74 -9.68
C LYS A 79 -17.33 7.39 -8.76
N GLY A 80 -16.89 8.35 -7.97
CA GLY A 80 -17.76 9.21 -7.15
C GLY A 80 -17.72 8.91 -5.66
N ALA A 81 -18.66 9.49 -4.90
CA ALA A 81 -18.69 9.47 -3.44
C ALA A 81 -18.73 8.07 -2.85
N ALA A 82 -19.46 7.13 -3.46
CA ALA A 82 -19.53 5.75 -3.00
C ALA A 82 -18.16 5.04 -3.08
N VAL A 83 -17.37 5.32 -4.12
CA VAL A 83 -16.00 4.79 -4.24
C VAL A 83 -15.07 5.44 -3.22
N LEU A 84 -15.20 6.75 -2.99
CA LEU A 84 -14.41 7.44 -1.99
C LEU A 84 -14.69 6.87 -0.59
N ALA A 85 -15.95 6.67 -0.23
CA ALA A 85 -16.35 6.04 1.04
C ALA A 85 -15.79 4.62 1.18
N LEU A 86 -15.84 3.80 0.12
CA LEU A 86 -15.22 2.48 0.07
C LEU A 86 -13.72 2.55 0.35
N GLN A 87 -12.99 3.45 -0.32
CA GLN A 87 -11.54 3.61 -0.17
C GLN A 87 -11.17 4.05 1.25
N GLN A 88 -11.93 4.96 1.84
CA GLN A 88 -11.77 5.39 3.24
C GLN A 88 -12.00 4.21 4.19
N ARG A 89 -13.08 3.46 3.99
CA ARG A 89 -13.39 2.28 4.82
C ARG A 89 -12.31 1.20 4.71
N LEU A 90 -11.80 0.90 3.52
CA LEU A 90 -10.69 -0.03 3.33
C LEU A 90 -9.43 0.44 4.07
N THR A 91 -9.13 1.74 4.04
CA THR A 91 -7.99 2.33 4.76
C THR A 91 -8.15 2.19 6.27
N GLU A 92 -9.33 2.51 6.83
CA GLU A 92 -9.67 2.33 8.26
C GLU A 92 -9.48 0.89 8.71
N LEU A 93 -9.86 -0.07 7.86
CA LEU A 93 -9.69 -1.49 8.13
C LEU A 93 -8.25 -1.98 7.90
N GLY A 94 -7.33 -1.10 7.49
CA GLY A 94 -5.93 -1.43 7.28
C GLY A 94 -5.62 -2.12 5.95
N TYR A 95 -6.56 -2.08 4.99
CA TYR A 95 -6.28 -2.57 3.63
C TYR A 95 -5.69 -1.45 2.78
N TRP A 96 -4.47 -1.66 2.31
CA TRP A 96 -3.81 -0.67 1.47
C TRP A 96 -4.48 -0.59 0.09
N ASN A 97 -4.99 0.57 -0.26
CA ASN A 97 -5.69 0.81 -1.54
C ASN A 97 -5.15 2.04 -2.30
N GLY A 98 -3.98 2.55 -1.90
CA GLY A 98 -3.42 3.79 -2.43
C GLY A 98 -4.11 5.04 -1.86
N LYS A 99 -4.22 6.08 -2.66
CA LYS A 99 -4.92 7.32 -2.30
C LYS A 99 -6.43 7.12 -2.46
N ALA A 100 -7.20 7.59 -1.48
CA ALA A 100 -8.65 7.68 -1.60
C ALA A 100 -9.00 8.89 -2.49
N ASP A 101 -9.29 8.63 -3.76
CA ASP A 101 -9.52 9.64 -4.81
C ASP A 101 -10.90 9.55 -5.47
N GLY A 102 -11.75 8.66 -4.98
CA GLY A 102 -13.08 8.41 -5.54
C GLY A 102 -13.08 7.71 -6.90
N LYS A 103 -11.94 7.11 -7.32
CA LYS A 103 -11.83 6.34 -8.56
C LYS A 103 -11.48 4.88 -8.23
N PHE A 104 -12.32 3.95 -8.62
CA PHE A 104 -12.06 2.52 -8.43
C PHE A 104 -11.04 2.04 -9.47
N GLY A 105 -9.77 2.20 -9.17
CA GLY A 105 -8.65 1.73 -9.97
C GLY A 105 -8.08 0.39 -9.48
N GLY A 106 -6.93 0.00 -10.04
CA GLY A 106 -6.25 -1.24 -9.70
C GLY A 106 -5.89 -1.37 -8.21
N SER A 107 -5.45 -0.29 -7.55
CA SER A 107 -5.12 -0.34 -6.10
C SER A 107 -6.36 -0.61 -5.26
N THR A 108 -7.50 0.02 -5.57
CA THR A 108 -8.77 -0.25 -4.91
C THR A 108 -9.23 -1.69 -5.13
N GLN A 109 -9.10 -2.22 -6.36
CA GLN A 109 -9.41 -3.61 -6.65
C GLN A 109 -8.54 -4.58 -5.82
N GLN A 110 -7.23 -4.31 -5.70
CA GLN A 110 -6.34 -5.14 -4.89
C GLN A 110 -6.74 -5.13 -3.40
N ALA A 111 -7.19 -4.01 -2.86
CA ALA A 111 -7.69 -3.94 -1.49
C ALA A 111 -9.02 -4.69 -1.32
N VAL A 112 -9.92 -4.62 -2.32
CA VAL A 112 -11.16 -5.41 -2.34
C VAL A 112 -10.85 -6.90 -2.39
N LEU A 113 -9.91 -7.35 -3.22
CA LEU A 113 -9.45 -8.74 -3.20
C LEU A 113 -8.89 -9.14 -1.82
N ALA A 114 -8.18 -8.24 -1.14
CA ALA A 114 -7.61 -8.52 0.16
C ALA A 114 -8.69 -8.71 1.25
N ILE A 115 -9.73 -7.85 1.31
CA ILE A 115 -10.83 -8.06 2.25
C ILE A 115 -11.67 -9.29 1.92
N GLN A 116 -11.90 -9.59 0.64
CA GLN A 116 -12.58 -10.82 0.21
C GLN A 116 -11.83 -12.07 0.69
N LYS A 117 -10.51 -12.06 0.58
CA LYS A 117 -9.63 -13.13 1.09
C LYS A 117 -9.66 -13.24 2.60
N ALA A 118 -9.63 -12.13 3.32
CA ALA A 118 -9.73 -12.10 4.78
C ALA A 118 -11.06 -12.67 5.25
N ALA A 119 -12.16 -12.31 4.58
CA ALA A 119 -13.53 -12.75 4.86
C ALA A 119 -13.81 -14.19 4.40
N GLY A 120 -12.95 -14.79 3.57
CA GLY A 120 -13.17 -16.14 3.03
C GLY A 120 -14.33 -16.23 2.01
N ILE A 121 -14.63 -15.14 1.30
CA ILE A 121 -15.68 -15.07 0.28
C ILE A 121 -15.08 -15.09 -1.15
N GLY A 122 -15.96 -15.08 -2.17
CA GLY A 122 -15.51 -15.04 -3.58
C GLY A 122 -14.56 -13.88 -3.84
N ARG A 123 -13.52 -14.12 -4.63
CA ARG A 123 -12.37 -13.22 -4.88
C ARG A 123 -12.46 -12.64 -6.28
N ASP A 124 -13.48 -11.84 -6.54
CA ASP A 124 -13.76 -11.24 -7.87
C ASP A 124 -13.28 -9.77 -7.99
N GLY A 125 -12.84 -9.19 -6.87
CA GLY A 125 -12.39 -7.80 -6.83
C GLY A 125 -13.51 -6.78 -7.03
N THR A 126 -14.77 -7.18 -6.81
CA THR A 126 -15.97 -6.35 -6.96
C THR A 126 -16.69 -6.23 -5.61
N VAL A 127 -17.20 -5.05 -5.30
CA VAL A 127 -18.01 -4.85 -4.09
C VAL A 127 -19.47 -5.17 -4.41
N GLY A 128 -19.86 -6.40 -4.11
CA GLY A 128 -21.23 -6.86 -4.07
C GLY A 128 -21.73 -7.03 -2.63
N PRO A 129 -22.95 -7.57 -2.42
CA PRO A 129 -23.55 -7.68 -1.06
C PRO A 129 -22.67 -8.39 -0.04
N LYS A 130 -21.99 -9.49 -0.40
CA LYS A 130 -21.10 -10.23 0.50
C LYS A 130 -19.86 -9.41 0.88
N THR A 131 -19.30 -8.65 -0.07
CA THR A 131 -18.15 -7.78 0.17
C THR A 131 -18.57 -6.58 1.00
N GLN A 132 -19.74 -5.99 0.73
CA GLN A 132 -20.29 -4.90 1.53
C GLN A 132 -20.48 -5.35 2.99
N LYS A 133 -21.10 -6.52 3.20
CA LYS A 133 -21.23 -7.07 4.55
C LYS A 133 -19.89 -7.24 5.26
N ALA A 134 -18.85 -7.71 4.57
CA ALA A 134 -17.51 -7.84 5.16
C ALA A 134 -16.90 -6.47 5.56
N LEU A 135 -17.17 -5.40 4.78
CA LEU A 135 -16.79 -4.03 5.12
C LEU A 135 -17.54 -3.51 6.33
N ASP A 136 -18.86 -3.76 6.40
CA ASP A 136 -19.74 -3.34 7.49
C ASP A 136 -19.36 -4.05 8.80
N ASP A 137 -19.14 -5.37 8.74
CA ASP A 137 -18.67 -6.20 9.86
C ASP A 137 -17.25 -5.84 10.32
N GLY A 138 -16.53 -4.99 9.59
CA GLY A 138 -15.16 -4.59 9.93
C GLY A 138 -14.15 -5.73 9.84
N VAL A 139 -14.31 -6.65 8.88
CA VAL A 139 -13.43 -7.81 8.74
C VAL A 139 -11.99 -7.38 8.58
N ARG A 140 -11.09 -7.90 9.42
CA ARG A 140 -9.65 -7.71 9.38
C ARG A 140 -8.93 -9.05 9.57
N PRO A 141 -7.80 -9.30 8.88
CA PRO A 141 -6.99 -10.47 9.17
C PRO A 141 -6.34 -10.32 10.55
N LYS A 142 -6.13 -11.45 11.23
CA LYS A 142 -5.38 -11.50 12.49
C LYS A 142 -3.94 -11.89 12.19
N ALA A 143 -2.98 -11.28 12.89
CA ALA A 143 -1.60 -11.72 12.90
C ALA A 143 -1.48 -13.11 13.52
N LYS A 144 -0.50 -13.88 13.07
CA LYS A 144 -0.10 -15.15 13.71
C LYS A 144 0.93 -14.90 14.82
N SER A 145 1.76 -13.89 14.67
CA SER A 145 2.70 -13.43 15.69
C SER A 145 1.98 -12.80 16.87
N LYS A 146 2.60 -12.90 18.06
CA LYS A 146 2.05 -12.42 19.33
C LYS A 146 2.55 -11.01 19.67
N ALA A 147 1.96 -10.41 20.70
CA ALA A 147 2.46 -9.19 21.31
C ALA A 147 3.95 -9.34 21.69
N GLY A 148 4.73 -8.26 21.56
CA GLY A 148 6.18 -8.26 21.82
C GLY A 148 7.03 -8.90 20.71
N SER A 149 6.46 -9.36 19.61
CA SER A 149 7.22 -9.94 18.48
C SER A 149 8.01 -8.91 17.67
N GLY A 150 7.78 -7.61 17.92
CA GLY A 150 8.35 -6.50 17.16
C GLY A 150 7.73 -6.36 15.78
N TYR A 151 8.46 -5.76 14.85
CA TYR A 151 8.01 -5.55 13.48
C TYR A 151 8.41 -6.71 12.57
N LEU A 152 7.46 -7.22 11.78
CA LEU A 152 7.68 -8.26 10.77
C LEU A 152 6.64 -8.20 9.65
N VAL A 153 6.94 -8.91 8.58
CA VAL A 153 6.00 -9.19 7.49
C VAL A 153 5.50 -10.62 7.62
N GLU A 154 4.20 -10.81 7.59
CA GLU A 154 3.57 -12.13 7.54
C GLU A 154 2.99 -12.38 6.15
N ILE A 155 3.24 -13.57 5.59
CA ILE A 155 2.66 -14.04 4.33
C ILE A 155 1.83 -15.30 4.62
N ASN A 156 0.53 -15.14 4.57
CA ASN A 156 -0.42 -16.23 4.74
C ASN A 156 -0.72 -16.89 3.39
N LEU A 157 -0.18 -18.07 3.15
CA LEU A 157 -0.31 -18.78 1.88
C LEU A 157 -1.72 -19.32 1.63
N LYS A 158 -2.48 -19.66 2.67
CA LYS A 158 -3.88 -20.12 2.53
C LYS A 158 -4.80 -19.00 2.12
N LYS A 159 -4.65 -17.84 2.75
CA LYS A 159 -5.46 -16.65 2.46
C LYS A 159 -4.90 -15.83 1.30
N GLN A 160 -3.63 -16.00 0.93
CA GLN A 160 -2.96 -15.19 -0.09
C GLN A 160 -2.96 -13.70 0.31
N LEU A 161 -2.55 -13.43 1.56
CA LEU A 161 -2.42 -12.10 2.14
C LEU A 161 -0.98 -11.86 2.60
N LEU A 162 -0.48 -10.67 2.34
CA LEU A 162 0.74 -10.13 2.91
C LEU A 162 0.35 -9.07 3.94
N MET A 163 0.82 -9.23 5.17
CA MET A 163 0.50 -8.35 6.29
C MET A 163 1.76 -7.75 6.89
N PHE A 164 1.74 -6.46 7.13
CA PHE A 164 2.72 -5.78 7.98
C PHE A 164 2.21 -5.84 9.40
N VAL A 165 3.02 -6.39 10.30
CA VAL A 165 2.63 -6.63 11.68
C VAL A 165 3.60 -5.91 12.61
N LYS A 166 3.08 -5.25 13.64
CA LYS A 166 3.85 -4.66 14.72
C LYS A 166 3.28 -5.15 16.05
N ASP A 167 4.11 -5.83 16.84
CA ASP A 167 3.75 -6.36 18.16
C ASP A 167 2.43 -7.15 18.19
N GLY A 168 2.24 -8.04 17.20
CA GLY A 168 1.05 -8.86 17.07
C GLY A 168 -0.16 -8.16 16.47
N ALA A 169 -0.09 -6.86 16.18
CA ALA A 169 -1.15 -6.11 15.52
C ALA A 169 -0.88 -5.96 14.01
N VAL A 170 -1.87 -6.27 13.17
CA VAL A 170 -1.78 -6.02 11.73
C VAL A 170 -1.96 -4.52 11.47
N VAL A 171 -0.91 -3.88 10.95
CA VAL A 171 -0.89 -2.43 10.66
C VAL A 171 -1.16 -2.11 9.19
N ALA A 172 -0.95 -3.06 8.29
CA ALA A 172 -1.37 -2.96 6.90
C ALA A 172 -1.52 -4.34 6.27
N THR A 173 -2.47 -4.47 5.34
CA THR A 173 -2.78 -5.70 4.61
C THR A 173 -2.77 -5.44 3.10
N LEU A 174 -2.10 -6.31 2.37
CA LEU A 174 -2.03 -6.31 0.91
C LEU A 174 -2.57 -7.63 0.35
N ASN A 175 -3.23 -7.53 -0.80
CA ASN A 175 -3.41 -8.70 -1.66
C ASN A 175 -2.05 -9.19 -2.14
N THR A 176 -1.83 -10.50 -2.13
CA THR A 176 -0.65 -11.12 -2.74
C THR A 176 -1.04 -12.36 -3.55
N SER A 177 -0.17 -12.76 -4.46
CA SER A 177 -0.26 -14.02 -5.19
C SER A 177 1.11 -14.69 -5.09
N THR A 178 1.15 -15.86 -4.45
CA THR A 178 2.36 -16.63 -4.15
C THR A 178 2.54 -17.80 -5.10
N GLY A 179 3.48 -18.69 -4.85
CA GLY A 179 3.74 -19.89 -5.64
C GLY A 179 2.47 -20.70 -5.94
N SER A 180 2.30 -21.10 -7.19
CA SER A 180 1.11 -21.82 -7.70
C SER A 180 0.97 -23.24 -7.17
N ASN A 181 2.02 -23.80 -6.61
CA ASN A 181 2.17 -25.22 -6.26
C ASN A 181 1.98 -26.18 -7.46
N GLN A 182 2.26 -25.69 -8.66
CA GLN A 182 2.30 -26.49 -9.88
C GLN A 182 3.75 -26.79 -10.25
N HIS A 183 3.99 -27.90 -10.94
CA HIS A 183 5.30 -28.20 -11.50
C HIS A 183 5.53 -27.33 -12.75
N TYR A 184 6.77 -26.97 -12.99
CA TYR A 184 7.22 -26.26 -14.20
C TYR A 184 8.59 -26.76 -14.61
N GLU A 185 8.88 -26.72 -15.90
CA GLU A 185 10.17 -27.11 -16.46
C GLU A 185 11.07 -25.87 -16.61
N TYR A 186 12.31 -26.02 -16.19
CA TYR A 186 13.35 -25.01 -16.38
C TYR A 186 14.72 -25.68 -16.53
N GLU A 187 15.46 -25.37 -17.60
CA GLU A 187 16.77 -25.96 -17.92
C GLU A 187 16.78 -27.50 -17.88
N GLY A 188 15.71 -28.13 -18.41
CA GLY A 188 15.57 -29.59 -18.45
C GLY A 188 15.30 -30.28 -17.11
N GLN A 189 14.98 -29.50 -16.07
CA GLN A 189 14.61 -30.02 -14.74
C GLN A 189 13.21 -29.59 -14.36
N THR A 190 12.51 -30.46 -13.64
CA THR A 190 11.18 -30.18 -13.09
C THR A 190 11.28 -29.59 -11.71
N TYR A 191 10.67 -28.44 -11.50
CA TYR A 191 10.60 -27.72 -10.23
C TYR A 191 9.16 -27.58 -9.75
N LEU A 192 8.98 -27.45 -8.43
CA LEU A 192 7.69 -27.08 -7.84
C LEU A 192 7.64 -25.55 -7.63
N ALA A 193 6.62 -24.92 -8.16
CA ALA A 193 6.39 -23.49 -7.99
C ALA A 193 5.79 -23.19 -6.60
N ASP A 194 6.53 -23.47 -5.53
CA ASP A 194 6.08 -23.25 -4.15
C ASP A 194 6.69 -21.99 -3.52
N THR A 195 6.04 -21.48 -2.48
CA THR A 195 6.61 -20.50 -1.56
C THR A 195 6.84 -21.23 -0.23
N PRO A 196 8.10 -21.54 0.13
CA PRO A 196 8.40 -22.29 1.34
C PRO A 196 7.91 -21.58 2.60
N THR A 197 7.34 -22.36 3.53
CA THR A 197 6.99 -21.86 4.86
C THR A 197 8.23 -21.74 5.74
N GLY A 198 8.23 -20.80 6.67
CA GLY A 198 9.35 -20.60 7.59
C GLY A 198 9.52 -19.18 8.04
N HIS A 199 10.60 -18.94 8.79
CA HIS A 199 11.03 -17.64 9.28
C HIS A 199 12.26 -17.22 8.50
N PHE A 200 12.15 -16.11 7.80
CA PHE A 200 13.18 -15.55 6.93
C PHE A 200 13.50 -14.11 7.32
N LYS A 201 14.46 -13.51 6.62
CA LYS A 201 14.78 -12.08 6.68
C LYS A 201 15.04 -11.54 5.28
N VAL A 202 14.68 -10.29 5.03
CA VAL A 202 15.10 -9.61 3.80
C VAL A 202 16.62 -9.52 3.78
N GLY A 203 17.26 -10.27 2.89
CA GLY A 203 18.72 -10.34 2.76
C GLY A 203 19.27 -9.50 1.61
N ARG A 204 18.45 -9.24 0.58
CA ARG A 204 18.83 -8.48 -0.62
C ARG A 204 17.63 -7.71 -1.17
N GLN A 205 17.89 -6.57 -1.79
CA GLN A 205 16.86 -5.80 -2.47
C GLN A 205 17.46 -5.09 -3.69
N ILE A 206 16.63 -4.83 -4.70
CA ILE A 206 17.02 -4.11 -5.92
C ILE A 206 15.95 -3.04 -6.16
N ASP A 207 16.36 -1.77 -6.24
CA ASP A 207 15.49 -0.66 -6.58
C ASP A 207 15.47 -0.45 -8.11
N GLY A 208 14.69 -1.27 -8.78
CA GLY A 208 14.60 -1.29 -10.24
C GLY A 208 14.00 -2.60 -10.75
N MET A 209 14.00 -2.76 -12.06
CA MET A 209 13.58 -4.00 -12.71
C MET A 209 14.71 -5.04 -12.63
N ARG A 210 14.36 -6.26 -12.26
CA ARG A 210 15.24 -7.42 -12.36
C ARG A 210 14.65 -8.39 -13.39
N HIS A 211 15.31 -8.52 -14.53
CA HIS A 211 14.98 -9.51 -15.54
C HIS A 211 15.51 -10.87 -15.11
N GLY A 212 14.70 -11.87 -15.18
CA GLY A 212 15.04 -13.24 -14.80
C GLY A 212 14.39 -14.27 -15.72
N PRO A 213 14.90 -15.50 -15.73
CA PRO A 213 14.40 -16.55 -16.63
C PRO A 213 12.94 -16.93 -16.37
N LEU A 214 12.47 -16.75 -15.14
CA LEU A 214 11.09 -17.04 -14.74
C LEU A 214 10.18 -15.79 -14.76
N GLY A 215 10.67 -14.72 -15.41
CA GLY A 215 9.97 -13.45 -15.57
C GLY A 215 10.56 -12.30 -14.79
N ASP A 216 9.99 -11.13 -15.00
CA ASP A 216 10.47 -9.87 -14.45
C ASP A 216 9.98 -9.64 -13.02
N LEU A 217 10.88 -9.13 -12.18
CA LEU A 217 10.59 -8.72 -10.81
C LEU A 217 10.83 -7.21 -10.68
N TYR A 218 9.76 -6.46 -10.44
CA TYR A 218 9.87 -5.02 -10.21
C TYR A 218 10.15 -4.72 -8.73
N ARG A 219 11.27 -4.06 -8.46
CA ARG A 219 11.73 -3.62 -7.13
C ARG A 219 11.72 -4.75 -6.08
N PRO A 220 12.36 -5.92 -6.35
CA PRO A 220 12.27 -7.09 -5.49
C PRO A 220 12.99 -6.90 -4.16
N LYS A 221 12.39 -7.47 -3.10
CA LYS A 221 12.94 -7.62 -1.76
C LYS A 221 13.02 -9.11 -1.45
N TYR A 222 14.22 -9.67 -1.59
CA TYR A 222 14.47 -11.11 -1.47
C TYR A 222 14.56 -11.52 0.00
N PHE A 223 13.83 -12.56 0.37
CA PHE A 223 13.82 -13.06 1.75
C PHE A 223 14.22 -14.54 1.87
N ASN A 224 14.21 -15.31 0.76
CA ASN A 224 14.65 -16.71 0.73
C ASN A 224 15.26 -17.02 -0.64
N GLY A 225 16.59 -17.05 -0.74
CA GLY A 225 17.29 -17.30 -2.01
C GLY A 225 16.81 -16.37 -3.14
N GLY A 226 16.20 -16.96 -4.17
CA GLY A 226 15.58 -16.25 -5.29
C GLY A 226 14.17 -15.74 -5.04
N ILE A 227 13.55 -16.09 -3.91
CA ILE A 227 12.15 -15.75 -3.60
C ILE A 227 12.06 -14.36 -2.96
N ALA A 228 11.21 -13.50 -3.51
CA ALA A 228 11.07 -12.10 -3.12
C ALA A 228 9.61 -11.68 -2.97
N VAL A 229 9.40 -10.58 -2.24
CA VAL A 229 8.23 -9.73 -2.43
C VAL A 229 8.58 -8.74 -3.55
N HIS A 230 7.77 -8.68 -4.60
CA HIS A 230 8.04 -7.81 -5.74
C HIS A 230 6.77 -7.28 -6.40
N GLY A 231 6.90 -6.20 -7.15
CA GLY A 231 5.85 -5.65 -7.99
C GLY A 231 5.61 -6.51 -9.22
N SER A 232 4.33 -6.66 -9.57
CA SER A 232 3.89 -7.37 -10.78
C SER A 232 2.69 -6.66 -11.38
N PRO A 233 2.50 -6.67 -12.69
CA PRO A 233 1.28 -6.16 -13.32
C PRO A 233 0.05 -7.06 -13.07
N SER A 234 0.27 -8.33 -12.69
CA SER A 234 -0.80 -9.30 -12.48
C SER A 234 -0.71 -9.95 -11.09
N ILE A 235 -1.72 -9.69 -10.26
CA ILE A 235 -1.88 -10.26 -8.92
C ILE A 235 -3.31 -10.79 -8.79
N PRO A 236 -3.58 -12.01 -9.27
CA PRO A 236 -4.91 -12.59 -9.19
C PRO A 236 -5.34 -12.93 -7.77
N GLY A 237 -6.60 -13.29 -7.59
CA GLY A 237 -7.16 -13.72 -6.31
C GLY A 237 -6.62 -15.08 -5.79
N TYR A 238 -5.76 -15.77 -6.55
CA TYR A 238 -5.24 -17.12 -6.30
C TYR A 238 -3.70 -17.15 -6.46
N PRO A 239 -3.03 -18.23 -5.98
CA PRO A 239 -1.59 -18.41 -6.19
C PRO A 239 -1.28 -18.63 -7.67
N ALA A 240 -0.27 -17.90 -8.22
CA ALA A 240 0.04 -17.95 -9.65
C ALA A 240 1.52 -17.65 -9.97
N SER A 241 2.40 -17.54 -8.98
CA SER A 241 3.83 -17.30 -9.21
C SER A 241 4.63 -18.61 -9.22
N HIS A 242 5.93 -18.52 -9.56
CA HIS A 242 6.89 -19.61 -9.42
C HIS A 242 7.50 -19.71 -8.00
N GLY A 243 6.99 -18.91 -7.02
CA GLY A 243 7.47 -18.93 -5.64
C GLY A 243 7.48 -17.55 -4.98
N CYS A 244 7.68 -16.48 -5.73
CA CYS A 244 7.66 -15.11 -5.21
C CYS A 244 6.28 -14.69 -4.72
N ALA A 245 6.24 -13.77 -3.76
CA ALA A 245 5.02 -13.10 -3.32
C ALA A 245 4.81 -11.81 -4.15
N ARG A 246 3.90 -11.87 -5.13
CA ARG A 246 3.56 -10.73 -6.00
C ARG A 246 2.66 -9.76 -5.28
N VAL A 247 2.96 -8.47 -5.41
CA VAL A 247 2.08 -7.35 -5.05
C VAL A 247 1.98 -6.40 -6.24
N SER A 248 1.03 -5.45 -6.27
CA SER A 248 0.95 -4.51 -7.38
C SER A 248 2.19 -3.59 -7.43
N ASN A 249 2.51 -3.08 -8.62
CA ASN A 249 3.62 -2.11 -8.78
C ASN A 249 3.42 -0.88 -7.89
N ALA A 250 2.18 -0.41 -7.74
CA ALA A 250 1.87 0.68 -6.82
C ALA A 250 2.13 0.31 -5.35
N ALA A 251 1.80 -0.93 -4.96
CA ALA A 251 2.04 -1.41 -3.59
C ALA A 251 3.54 -1.58 -3.28
N ILE A 252 4.33 -2.14 -4.20
CA ILE A 252 5.77 -2.24 -3.97
C ILE A 252 6.43 -0.86 -3.93
N ASN A 253 5.98 0.10 -4.74
CA ASN A 253 6.45 1.48 -4.67
C ASN A 253 6.17 2.09 -3.30
N TRP A 254 4.97 1.88 -2.76
CA TRP A 254 4.63 2.31 -1.40
C TRP A 254 5.50 1.62 -0.33
N ILE A 255 5.77 0.33 -0.45
CA ILE A 255 6.66 -0.40 0.46
C ILE A 255 8.06 0.23 0.46
N TRP A 256 8.59 0.61 -0.71
CA TRP A 256 9.89 1.25 -0.84
C TRP A 256 9.89 2.67 -0.28
N SER A 257 8.95 3.51 -0.71
CA SER A 257 8.89 4.93 -0.33
C SER A 257 8.65 5.14 1.18
N THR A 258 8.00 4.19 1.83
CA THR A 258 7.70 4.26 3.27
C THR A 258 8.67 3.43 4.14
N GLY A 259 9.69 2.83 3.54
CA GLY A 259 10.68 2.04 4.27
C GLY A 259 10.12 0.83 5.03
N LYS A 260 8.97 0.26 4.59
CA LYS A 260 8.28 -0.78 5.36
C LYS A 260 8.92 -2.16 5.36
N MET A 261 9.85 -2.41 4.47
CA MET A 261 10.50 -3.71 4.35
C MET A 261 12.00 -3.54 4.01
N PRO A 262 12.80 -2.87 4.89
CA PRO A 262 14.23 -2.72 4.69
C PRO A 262 14.98 -4.06 4.85
N LEU A 263 16.28 -4.05 4.56
CA LEU A 263 17.15 -5.21 4.88
C LEU A 263 16.99 -5.63 6.34
N LYS A 264 17.11 -6.93 6.60
CA LYS A 264 16.95 -7.58 7.90
C LYS A 264 15.49 -7.62 8.44
N THR A 265 14.50 -7.05 7.72
CA THR A 265 13.08 -7.23 8.09
C THR A 265 12.76 -8.71 8.19
N LYS A 266 12.19 -9.14 9.33
CA LYS A 266 11.70 -10.50 9.53
C LYS A 266 10.51 -10.78 8.60
N VAL A 267 10.49 -11.97 7.97
CA VAL A 267 9.39 -12.45 7.12
C VAL A 267 8.96 -13.81 7.61
N TRP A 268 7.72 -13.95 8.01
CA TRP A 268 7.14 -15.22 8.42
C TRP A 268 6.15 -15.70 7.37
N VAL A 269 6.47 -16.79 6.69
CA VAL A 269 5.61 -17.44 5.69
C VAL A 269 4.95 -18.65 6.34
N TYR A 270 3.62 -18.75 6.22
CA TYR A 270 2.87 -19.86 6.82
C TYR A 270 1.62 -20.23 6.03
N ARG A 271 1.12 -21.45 6.29
CA ARG A 271 -0.09 -22.00 5.69
C ARG A 271 -1.07 -22.38 6.81
N SER A 272 -1.99 -21.47 7.15
CA SER A 272 -3.02 -21.71 8.19
C SER A 272 -4.27 -20.89 7.94
#